data_cf909d0cb1516bfa57bbf6c0c7e729e5
#
_entry.id   cf909d0cb1516bfa57bbf6c0c7e729e5
#
_cell.length_a   1.000
_cell.length_b   1.000
_cell.length_c   1.000
_cell.angle_alpha   90.00
_cell.angle_beta   90.00
_cell.angle_gamma   90.00
#
_symmetry.space_group_name_H-M   'P 1'
#
loop_
_entity.id
_entity.type
_entity.pdbx_description
1 polymer ?
#
loop_
_entity_poly.entity_id
_entity_poly.type
_entity_poly.pdbx_seq_one_letter_code
_entity_poly.pdbx_strand_id
1 'polypeptide(L)'
;MDTAVNDFLNDLRPRVAGDLRSDIYTRTLYSTDASLYQVMPYGVLFPRHADDMQAAIEAAAKYRVPILPRAGGSSLAGQTVNTALVLDTSRWLDQILEINVEESWARVQPGIVLDAFNAALKPHNLQFGPDPASSNRAGLGGIVSNNATGSHSIVYGMTADHVLEMQVLLDDGTPAHFRPLDGDELRQHMAKDGREGEIYRAVATLIGDDANRQIVRAGTPRHWRRCGGYNLARFIHDGTIDHYLPQDSRFNLANLVCGAEGTLAAITELKLKLVERPKLAVLAIIEFPTLLASLEVVPEILETQPTAVELIDDLSLRMSAGNREAARLVKSFLKGTPFCILAVEYQGDSEAELRSQVGQLIARLPGLPITPLYDPKLQANVWAVRK
;
A
#
# COMPACT_ATOMS: atom_id res chain seq x y z
N MET A 1 26.19 -5.17 21.74
CA MET A 1 24.77 -5.04 22.14
C MET A 1 24.74 -4.81 23.65
N ASP A 2 23.79 -4.01 24.12
CA ASP A 2 23.52 -3.80 25.54
C ASP A 2 23.10 -5.12 26.22
N THR A 3 23.36 -5.29 27.52
CA THR A 3 23.01 -6.47 28.32
C THR A 3 21.50 -6.76 28.21
N ALA A 4 20.66 -5.72 28.32
CA ALA A 4 19.20 -5.86 28.25
C ALA A 4 18.71 -6.44 26.89
N VAL A 5 19.37 -6.08 25.78
CA VAL A 5 19.05 -6.62 24.44
C VAL A 5 19.48 -8.09 24.33
N ASN A 6 20.64 -8.45 24.92
CA ASN A 6 21.08 -9.85 24.94
C ASN A 6 20.14 -10.73 25.78
N ASP A 7 19.69 -10.23 26.94
CA ASP A 7 18.72 -10.92 27.79
C ASP A 7 17.38 -11.10 27.08
N PHE A 8 16.91 -10.07 26.38
CA PHE A 8 15.74 -10.14 25.51
C PHE A 8 15.85 -11.25 24.43
N LEU A 9 16.95 -11.25 23.66
CA LEU A 9 17.16 -12.24 22.60
C LEU A 9 17.29 -13.67 23.14
N ASN A 10 17.88 -13.84 24.32
CA ASN A 10 18.01 -15.15 24.99
C ASN A 10 16.67 -15.65 25.54
N ASP A 11 15.83 -14.75 26.10
CA ASP A 11 14.48 -15.10 26.57
C ASP A 11 13.56 -15.45 25.37
N LEU A 12 13.66 -14.74 24.26
CA LEU A 12 12.84 -14.96 23.08
C LEU A 12 13.17 -16.26 22.34
N ARG A 13 14.47 -16.63 22.24
CA ARG A 13 14.95 -17.73 21.41
C ARG A 13 14.24 -19.08 21.64
N PRO A 14 14.01 -19.55 22.87
CA PRO A 14 13.30 -20.82 23.13
C PRO A 14 11.77 -20.73 22.92
N ARG A 15 11.21 -19.51 22.76
CA ARG A 15 9.76 -19.27 22.67
C ARG A 15 9.24 -19.24 21.25
N VAL A 16 10.12 -19.23 20.22
CA VAL A 16 9.74 -19.09 18.82
C VAL A 16 10.17 -20.33 18.02
N ALA A 17 9.32 -20.77 17.11
CA ALA A 17 9.62 -21.81 16.11
C ALA A 17 10.29 -21.20 14.86
N GLY A 18 10.20 -19.89 14.70
CA GLY A 18 10.84 -19.14 13.63
C GLY A 18 12.35 -19.01 13.82
N ASP A 19 12.98 -18.40 12.83
CA ASP A 19 14.45 -18.24 12.77
C ASP A 19 14.84 -16.87 13.36
N LEU A 20 15.39 -16.84 14.58
CA LEU A 20 15.87 -15.63 15.25
C LEU A 20 17.37 -15.47 15.02
N ARG A 21 17.75 -14.44 14.26
CA ARG A 21 19.12 -14.11 13.90
C ARG A 21 19.58 -12.78 14.46
N SER A 22 20.73 -12.77 15.11
CA SER A 22 21.38 -11.58 15.66
C SER A 22 22.84 -11.44 15.23
N ASP A 23 23.28 -12.25 14.27
CA ASP A 23 24.61 -12.16 13.68
C ASP A 23 24.80 -10.89 12.87
N ILE A 24 26.04 -10.45 12.71
CA ILE A 24 26.39 -9.20 12.06
C ILE A 24 25.96 -9.16 10.59
N TYR A 25 26.01 -10.28 9.87
CA TYR A 25 25.66 -10.34 8.44
C TYR A 25 24.17 -10.09 8.25
N THR A 26 23.31 -10.80 9.00
CA THR A 26 21.86 -10.62 8.95
C THR A 26 21.47 -9.19 9.35
N ARG A 27 22.05 -8.67 10.45
CA ARG A 27 21.79 -7.30 10.90
C ARG A 27 22.19 -6.24 9.86
N THR A 28 23.32 -6.46 9.17
CA THR A 28 23.78 -5.55 8.11
C THR A 28 22.82 -5.58 6.90
N LEU A 29 22.34 -6.75 6.47
CA LEU A 29 21.34 -6.86 5.40
C LEU A 29 20.05 -6.11 5.71
N TYR A 30 19.63 -6.13 6.97
CA TYR A 30 18.39 -5.46 7.42
C TYR A 30 18.59 -4.04 7.95
N SER A 31 19.82 -3.52 7.87
CA SER A 31 20.11 -2.13 8.27
C SER A 31 19.69 -1.09 7.24
N THR A 32 19.35 -1.51 6.02
CA THR A 32 18.92 -0.64 4.92
C THR A 32 17.55 -1.05 4.37
N ASP A 33 16.88 -0.13 3.72
CA ASP A 33 15.69 -0.33 2.90
C ASP A 33 15.86 0.40 1.55
N ALA A 34 14.78 0.71 0.85
CA ALA A 34 14.86 1.48 -0.40
C ALA A 34 15.12 2.98 -0.18
N SER A 35 15.19 3.45 1.06
CA SER A 35 15.53 4.83 1.42
C SER A 35 17.05 5.05 1.42
N LEU A 36 17.44 6.27 1.71
CA LEU A 36 18.85 6.64 1.91
C LEU A 36 19.36 6.43 3.35
N TYR A 37 18.51 5.90 4.25
CA TYR A 37 18.88 5.69 5.65
C TYR A 37 19.52 4.32 5.87
N GLN A 38 20.41 4.25 6.87
CA GLN A 38 20.98 3.01 7.35
C GLN A 38 20.94 3.01 8.90
N VAL A 39 20.20 2.05 9.47
CA VAL A 39 20.07 1.90 10.93
C VAL A 39 20.21 0.43 11.30
N MET A 40 21.17 0.10 12.14
CA MET A 40 21.49 -1.28 12.55
C MET A 40 20.42 -1.83 13.51
N PRO A 41 19.66 -2.89 13.13
CA PRO A 41 18.71 -3.52 14.04
C PRO A 41 19.41 -4.35 15.12
N TYR A 42 18.70 -4.71 16.18
CA TYR A 42 19.18 -5.63 17.22
C TYR A 42 19.27 -7.07 16.72
N GLY A 43 18.32 -7.46 15.90
CA GLY A 43 18.21 -8.79 15.28
C GLY A 43 17.02 -8.83 14.32
N VAL A 44 16.85 -9.99 13.69
CA VAL A 44 15.75 -10.30 12.78
C VAL A 44 15.11 -11.61 13.20
N LEU A 45 13.81 -11.60 13.42
CA LEU A 45 12.99 -12.79 13.55
C LEU A 45 12.24 -13.02 12.23
N PHE A 46 12.38 -14.23 11.68
CA PHE A 46 11.54 -14.74 10.60
C PHE A 46 10.46 -15.61 11.24
N PRO A 47 9.25 -15.09 11.52
CA PRO A 47 8.21 -15.85 12.18
C PRO A 47 7.63 -16.91 11.24
N ARG A 48 7.36 -18.13 11.74
CA ARG A 48 6.66 -19.19 10.99
C ARG A 48 5.15 -19.02 11.04
N HIS A 49 4.63 -18.47 12.13
CA HIS A 49 3.21 -18.24 12.37
C HIS A 49 3.02 -17.05 13.31
N ALA A 50 1.76 -16.63 13.50
CA ALA A 50 1.41 -15.48 14.33
C ALA A 50 1.87 -15.62 15.79
N ASP A 51 1.92 -16.84 16.33
CA ASP A 51 2.39 -17.09 17.70
C ASP A 51 3.84 -16.67 17.93
N ASP A 52 4.71 -16.82 16.92
CA ASP A 52 6.09 -16.34 16.99
C ASP A 52 6.14 -14.81 17.08
N MET A 53 5.26 -14.12 16.33
CA MET A 53 5.15 -12.67 16.40
C MET A 53 4.62 -12.23 17.77
N GLN A 54 3.62 -12.95 18.30
CA GLN A 54 3.06 -12.69 19.63
C GLN A 54 4.13 -12.85 20.71
N ALA A 55 4.86 -13.97 20.73
CA ALA A 55 5.94 -14.21 21.68
C ALA A 55 7.03 -13.12 21.60
N ALA A 56 7.35 -12.63 20.40
CA ALA A 56 8.31 -11.55 20.20
C ALA A 56 7.82 -10.23 20.78
N ILE A 57 6.54 -9.87 20.58
CA ILE A 57 5.95 -8.63 21.08
C ILE A 57 5.85 -8.68 22.61
N GLU A 58 5.38 -9.78 23.20
CA GLU A 58 5.33 -9.97 24.65
C GLU A 58 6.72 -9.83 25.31
N ALA A 59 7.73 -10.48 24.72
CA ALA A 59 9.10 -10.34 25.20
C ALA A 59 9.61 -8.89 25.04
N ALA A 60 9.32 -8.26 23.90
CA ALA A 60 9.71 -6.89 23.62
C ALA A 60 9.07 -5.89 24.60
N ALA A 61 7.81 -6.08 24.95
CA ALA A 61 7.11 -5.27 25.97
C ALA A 61 7.79 -5.42 27.34
N LYS A 62 8.15 -6.66 27.74
CA LYS A 62 8.85 -6.93 29.01
C LYS A 62 10.22 -6.24 29.09
N TYR A 63 11.00 -6.28 28.00
CA TYR A 63 12.36 -5.73 27.98
C TYR A 63 12.43 -4.30 27.43
N ARG A 64 11.29 -3.70 27.02
CA ARG A 64 11.18 -2.38 26.37
C ARG A 64 12.05 -2.27 25.12
N VAL A 65 12.06 -3.32 24.31
CA VAL A 65 12.75 -3.36 23.01
C VAL A 65 11.76 -2.98 21.92
N PRO A 66 12.08 -2.05 21.00
CA PRO A 66 11.21 -1.74 19.88
C PRO A 66 11.06 -2.94 18.92
N ILE A 67 9.86 -3.09 18.36
CA ILE A 67 9.54 -4.04 17.28
C ILE A 67 9.37 -3.29 15.98
N LEU A 68 9.83 -3.88 14.87
CA LEU A 68 9.70 -3.35 13.53
C LEU A 68 9.17 -4.43 12.58
N PRO A 69 7.85 -4.49 12.33
CA PRO A 69 7.30 -5.34 11.27
C PRO A 69 7.82 -4.90 9.89
N ARG A 70 8.25 -5.86 9.09
CA ARG A 70 8.83 -5.61 7.76
C ARG A 70 8.47 -6.73 6.80
N ALA A 71 8.22 -6.40 5.53
CA ALA A 71 8.17 -7.33 4.42
C ALA A 71 9.28 -6.99 3.40
N GLY A 72 8.94 -6.49 2.22
CA GLY A 72 9.92 -6.24 1.15
C GLY A 72 10.89 -5.08 1.35
N GLY A 73 10.75 -4.25 2.38
CA GLY A 73 11.64 -3.11 2.65
C GLY A 73 11.68 -2.08 1.51
N SER A 74 10.56 -1.91 0.79
CA SER A 74 10.46 -1.02 -0.39
C SER A 74 10.13 0.44 -0.04
N SER A 75 10.14 0.79 1.23
CA SER A 75 9.86 2.13 1.74
C SER A 75 10.95 3.13 1.34
N LEU A 76 10.55 4.33 0.88
CA LEU A 76 11.48 5.37 0.43
C LEU A 76 11.82 6.41 1.51
N ALA A 77 11.14 6.40 2.65
CA ALA A 77 11.31 7.37 3.72
C ALA A 77 11.85 6.76 5.03
N GLY A 78 12.37 5.52 4.98
CA GLY A 78 13.05 4.89 6.12
C GLY A 78 12.13 4.21 7.14
N GLN A 79 10.86 3.94 6.79
CA GLN A 79 9.91 3.31 7.73
C GLN A 79 10.32 1.90 8.14
N THR A 80 11.18 1.22 7.36
CA THR A 80 11.55 -0.18 7.59
C THR A 80 12.98 -0.37 8.06
N VAL A 81 13.61 0.69 8.60
CA VAL A 81 14.91 0.63 9.30
C VAL A 81 14.81 1.26 10.68
N ASN A 82 15.28 0.57 11.71
CA ASN A 82 15.29 1.08 13.08
C ASN A 82 16.23 0.24 13.96
N THR A 83 16.60 0.81 15.12
CA THR A 83 17.23 0.08 16.22
C THR A 83 16.15 -0.71 16.99
N ALA A 84 15.77 -1.86 16.46
CA ALA A 84 14.64 -2.69 16.88
C ALA A 84 14.90 -4.17 16.62
N LEU A 85 14.02 -5.07 17.11
CA LEU A 85 13.87 -6.40 16.55
C LEU A 85 13.00 -6.30 15.28
N VAL A 86 13.55 -6.65 14.13
CA VAL A 86 12.80 -6.74 12.88
C VAL A 86 11.98 -8.03 12.86
N LEU A 87 10.68 -7.95 12.56
CA LEU A 87 9.81 -9.10 12.29
C LEU A 87 9.62 -9.20 10.78
N ASP A 88 10.37 -10.07 10.11
CA ASP A 88 10.26 -10.27 8.66
C ASP A 88 9.16 -11.27 8.34
N THR A 89 8.02 -10.76 7.85
CA THR A 89 6.85 -11.58 7.48
C THR A 89 6.96 -12.20 6.08
N SER A 90 7.94 -11.78 5.26
CA SER A 90 8.00 -12.12 3.83
C SER A 90 8.35 -13.57 3.53
N ARG A 91 8.93 -14.29 4.51
CA ARG A 91 9.50 -15.63 4.28
C ARG A 91 8.50 -16.77 4.45
N TRP A 92 7.56 -16.67 5.41
CA TRP A 92 6.64 -17.76 5.75
C TRP A 92 5.21 -17.28 6.02
N LEU A 93 4.99 -15.98 6.23
CA LEU A 93 3.65 -15.40 6.43
C LEU A 93 3.17 -14.76 5.12
N ASP A 94 3.22 -15.51 4.03
CA ASP A 94 2.98 -15.07 2.65
C ASP A 94 1.83 -15.83 1.95
N GLN A 95 0.96 -16.50 2.74
CA GLN A 95 -0.08 -17.35 2.19
C GLN A 95 -1.36 -16.57 1.87
N ILE A 96 -2.06 -17.03 0.83
CA ILE A 96 -3.48 -16.73 0.60
C ILE A 96 -4.28 -17.76 1.38
N LEU A 97 -5.05 -17.30 2.37
CA LEU A 97 -5.82 -18.16 3.25
C LEU A 97 -7.18 -18.49 2.66
N GLU A 98 -7.80 -17.53 1.96
CA GLU A 98 -9.12 -17.69 1.38
C GLU A 98 -9.32 -16.71 0.22
N ILE A 99 -10.04 -17.12 -0.83
CA ILE A 99 -10.54 -16.26 -1.91
C ILE A 99 -12.04 -16.49 -2.01
N ASN A 100 -12.84 -15.46 -1.75
CA ASN A 100 -14.28 -15.46 -1.98
C ASN A 100 -14.57 -14.69 -3.26
N VAL A 101 -14.83 -15.43 -4.34
CA VAL A 101 -15.07 -14.86 -5.67
C VAL A 101 -16.45 -14.19 -5.74
N GLU A 102 -17.46 -14.75 -5.08
CA GLU A 102 -18.84 -14.26 -5.12
C GLU A 102 -18.96 -12.88 -4.45
N GLU A 103 -18.28 -12.69 -3.32
CA GLU A 103 -18.29 -11.43 -2.57
C GLU A 103 -17.09 -10.53 -2.90
N SER A 104 -16.21 -10.96 -3.82
CA SER A 104 -15.03 -10.21 -4.27
C SER A 104 -14.12 -9.77 -3.12
N TRP A 105 -13.68 -10.71 -2.29
CA TRP A 105 -12.65 -10.46 -1.27
C TRP A 105 -11.69 -11.64 -1.11
N ALA A 106 -10.55 -11.40 -0.50
CA ALA A 106 -9.61 -12.44 -0.10
C ALA A 106 -9.06 -12.18 1.31
N ARG A 107 -8.71 -13.27 2.01
CA ARG A 107 -7.97 -13.27 3.27
C ARG A 107 -6.54 -13.73 3.01
N VAL A 108 -5.58 -12.94 3.48
CA VAL A 108 -4.16 -13.14 3.18
C VAL A 108 -3.27 -12.84 4.38
N GLN A 109 -2.08 -13.39 4.38
CA GLN A 109 -1.01 -13.04 5.31
C GLN A 109 -0.22 -11.82 4.84
N PRO A 110 0.42 -11.05 5.76
CA PRO A 110 1.02 -9.75 5.45
C PRO A 110 2.25 -9.80 4.54
N GLY A 111 2.96 -10.92 4.48
CA GLY A 111 4.19 -11.07 3.71
C GLY A 111 4.00 -11.31 2.22
N ILE A 112 2.78 -11.67 1.77
CA ILE A 112 2.55 -11.97 0.35
C ILE A 112 2.81 -10.75 -0.52
N VAL A 113 3.61 -10.94 -1.59
CA VAL A 113 3.93 -9.89 -2.56
C VAL A 113 2.71 -9.63 -3.46
N LEU A 114 2.40 -8.35 -3.73
CA LEU A 114 1.21 -7.96 -4.49
C LEU A 114 1.13 -8.61 -5.87
N ASP A 115 2.23 -8.66 -6.63
CA ASP A 115 2.22 -9.29 -7.96
C ASP A 115 1.92 -10.81 -7.88
N ALA A 116 2.43 -11.50 -6.84
CA ALA A 116 2.11 -12.91 -6.60
C ALA A 116 0.63 -13.09 -6.22
N PHE A 117 0.11 -12.20 -5.37
CA PHE A 117 -1.32 -12.18 -5.01
C PHE A 117 -2.20 -11.98 -6.25
N ASN A 118 -1.92 -10.95 -7.06
CA ASN A 118 -2.67 -10.68 -8.29
C ASN A 118 -2.55 -11.79 -9.33
N ALA A 119 -1.41 -12.49 -9.38
CA ALA A 119 -1.24 -13.68 -10.24
C ALA A 119 -2.19 -14.82 -9.82
N ALA A 120 -2.34 -15.06 -8.51
CA ALA A 120 -3.27 -16.06 -7.99
C ALA A 120 -4.75 -15.68 -8.20
N LEU A 121 -5.08 -14.38 -8.21
CA LEU A 121 -6.44 -13.88 -8.45
C LEU A 121 -6.84 -13.89 -9.93
N LYS A 122 -5.88 -13.90 -10.85
CA LYS A 122 -6.11 -13.84 -12.30
C LYS A 122 -7.09 -14.90 -12.83
N PRO A 123 -7.04 -16.18 -12.43
CA PRO A 123 -8.00 -17.21 -12.88
C PRO A 123 -9.45 -16.89 -12.50
N HIS A 124 -9.66 -16.05 -11.50
CA HIS A 124 -10.97 -15.62 -11.01
C HIS A 124 -11.44 -14.29 -11.61
N ASN A 125 -10.69 -13.74 -12.56
CA ASN A 125 -10.92 -12.41 -13.13
C ASN A 125 -10.93 -11.27 -12.09
N LEU A 126 -10.21 -11.44 -10.98
CA LEU A 126 -10.10 -10.48 -9.88
C LEU A 126 -8.67 -9.95 -9.74
N GLN A 127 -8.55 -8.79 -9.07
CA GLN A 127 -7.28 -8.20 -8.65
C GLN A 127 -7.48 -7.32 -7.42
N PHE A 128 -6.39 -7.02 -6.73
CA PHE A 128 -6.35 -5.94 -5.74
C PHE A 128 -6.22 -4.61 -6.48
N GLY A 129 -7.07 -3.62 -6.16
CA GLY A 129 -7.18 -2.39 -6.92
C GLY A 129 -5.94 -1.50 -6.90
N PRO A 130 -5.39 -1.12 -5.72
CA PRO A 130 -4.19 -0.29 -5.62
C PRO A 130 -2.94 -1.01 -6.14
N ASP A 131 -2.18 -0.33 -7.00
CA ASP A 131 -1.04 -0.90 -7.74
C ASP A 131 0.24 -0.07 -7.60
N PRO A 132 0.86 0.03 -6.41
CA PRO A 132 2.09 0.78 -6.22
C PRO A 132 3.22 0.28 -7.14
N ALA A 133 4.13 1.17 -7.54
CA ALA A 133 5.25 0.85 -8.42
C ALA A 133 6.15 -0.28 -7.89
N SER A 134 6.13 -0.51 -6.58
CA SER A 134 6.84 -1.60 -5.90
C SER A 134 6.08 -2.93 -5.87
N SER A 135 4.99 -3.10 -6.62
CA SER A 135 4.10 -4.28 -6.58
C SER A 135 4.83 -5.63 -6.70
N ASN A 136 5.95 -5.66 -7.43
CA ASN A 136 6.77 -6.85 -7.64
C ASN A 136 7.59 -7.30 -6.41
N ARG A 137 7.63 -6.49 -5.33
CA ARG A 137 8.42 -6.76 -4.11
C ARG A 137 7.75 -6.31 -2.82
N ALA A 138 6.75 -5.43 -2.88
CA ALA A 138 6.04 -4.96 -1.70
C ALA A 138 5.06 -6.03 -1.17
N GLY A 139 5.18 -6.39 0.11
CA GLY A 139 4.22 -7.25 0.78
C GLY A 139 2.96 -6.48 1.19
N LEU A 140 1.81 -7.17 1.20
CA LEU A 140 0.51 -6.56 1.47
C LEU A 140 0.42 -5.90 2.84
N GLY A 141 1.06 -6.45 3.88
CA GLY A 141 1.13 -5.81 5.20
C GLY A 141 1.81 -4.44 5.14
N GLY A 142 2.91 -4.32 4.38
CA GLY A 142 3.58 -3.03 4.15
C GLY A 142 2.75 -2.07 3.30
N ILE A 143 2.08 -2.57 2.25
CA ILE A 143 1.17 -1.77 1.40
C ILE A 143 0.03 -1.17 2.23
N VAL A 144 -0.57 -1.97 3.13
CA VAL A 144 -1.62 -1.53 4.04
C VAL A 144 -1.06 -0.56 5.09
N SER A 145 0.07 -0.90 5.73
CA SER A 145 0.67 -0.04 6.75
C SER A 145 1.07 1.33 6.21
N ASN A 146 1.45 1.42 4.93
CA ASN A 146 1.78 2.69 4.26
C ASN A 146 0.56 3.37 3.62
N ASN A 147 -0.63 2.75 3.63
CA ASN A 147 -1.79 3.18 2.85
C ASN A 147 -1.41 3.51 1.39
N ALA A 148 -0.68 2.59 0.76
CA ALA A 148 -0.07 2.81 -0.54
C ALA A 148 -1.10 3.10 -1.63
N THR A 149 -0.68 3.88 -2.63
CA THR A 149 -1.44 4.20 -3.83
C THR A 149 -0.62 3.82 -5.07
N GLY A 150 -1.28 3.75 -6.21
CA GLY A 150 -0.64 3.47 -7.49
C GLY A 150 -1.24 4.28 -8.63
N SER A 151 -0.86 3.92 -9.86
CA SER A 151 -1.31 4.58 -11.09
C SER A 151 -2.83 4.58 -11.23
N HIS A 152 -3.46 3.46 -10.87
CA HIS A 152 -4.90 3.26 -11.00
C HIS A 152 -5.70 3.74 -9.78
N SER A 153 -5.07 4.42 -8.82
CA SER A 153 -5.76 4.95 -7.65
C SER A 153 -6.79 6.04 -7.97
N ILE A 154 -6.72 6.67 -9.15
CA ILE A 154 -7.78 7.56 -9.64
C ILE A 154 -9.10 6.82 -9.95
N VAL A 155 -9.07 5.50 -10.07
CA VAL A 155 -10.26 4.64 -10.21
C VAL A 155 -10.52 3.89 -8.91
N TYR A 156 -9.49 3.30 -8.33
CA TYR A 156 -9.63 2.36 -7.20
C TYR A 156 -9.43 3.00 -5.83
N GLY A 157 -9.05 4.28 -5.75
CA GLY A 157 -8.78 4.94 -4.47
C GLY A 157 -7.46 4.49 -3.83
N MET A 158 -7.43 4.53 -2.50
CA MET A 158 -6.27 4.16 -1.68
C MET A 158 -6.41 2.74 -1.13
N THR A 159 -5.33 2.17 -0.64
CA THR A 159 -5.34 0.85 0.02
C THR A 159 -6.39 0.78 1.15
N ALA A 160 -6.56 1.84 1.94
CA ALA A 160 -7.55 1.90 3.00
C ALA A 160 -9.01 1.74 2.52
N ASP A 161 -9.31 2.00 1.23
CA ASP A 161 -10.63 1.80 0.64
C ASP A 161 -10.92 0.30 0.36
N HIS A 162 -9.88 -0.53 0.44
CA HIS A 162 -9.93 -1.97 0.17
C HIS A 162 -9.70 -2.85 1.40
N VAL A 163 -9.34 -2.28 2.55
CA VAL A 163 -9.18 -3.04 3.79
C VAL A 163 -10.52 -3.21 4.46
N LEU A 164 -11.00 -4.46 4.55
CA LEU A 164 -12.28 -4.81 5.20
C LEU A 164 -12.07 -5.13 6.68
N GLU A 165 -11.11 -6.00 6.99
CA GLU A 165 -10.83 -6.49 8.33
C GLU A 165 -9.33 -6.77 8.49
N MET A 166 -8.85 -6.78 9.74
CA MET A 166 -7.49 -7.18 10.09
C MET A 166 -7.47 -8.05 11.34
N GLN A 167 -6.62 -9.09 11.34
CA GLN A 167 -6.12 -9.69 12.56
C GLN A 167 -4.80 -9.01 12.91
N VAL A 168 -4.66 -8.59 14.16
CA VAL A 168 -3.48 -7.85 14.62
C VAL A 168 -3.03 -8.33 15.99
N LEU A 169 -1.77 -8.02 16.32
CA LEU A 169 -1.21 -8.12 17.67
C LEU A 169 -0.98 -6.70 18.20
N LEU A 170 -1.51 -6.43 19.38
CA LEU A 170 -1.35 -5.15 20.08
C LEU A 170 0.05 -5.05 20.71
N ASP A 171 0.36 -3.91 21.32
CA ASP A 171 1.67 -3.59 21.90
C ASP A 171 2.08 -4.47 23.10
N ASP A 172 1.13 -5.18 23.70
CA ASP A 172 1.36 -6.15 24.78
C ASP A 172 1.33 -7.62 24.30
N GLY A 173 1.12 -7.86 22.99
CA GLY A 173 0.96 -9.18 22.39
C GLY A 173 -0.49 -9.68 22.37
N THR A 174 -1.46 -8.95 22.91
CA THR A 174 -2.88 -9.32 22.85
C THR A 174 -3.34 -9.41 21.38
N PRO A 175 -3.91 -10.54 20.93
CA PRO A 175 -4.52 -10.65 19.61
C PRO A 175 -5.85 -9.90 19.57
N ALA A 176 -6.11 -9.17 18.48
CA ALA A 176 -7.35 -8.45 18.26
C ALA A 176 -7.83 -8.58 16.81
N HIS A 177 -9.16 -8.59 16.61
CA HIS A 177 -9.79 -8.62 15.30
C HIS A 177 -10.50 -7.28 15.04
N PHE A 178 -9.93 -6.48 14.18
CA PHE A 178 -10.48 -5.19 13.76
C PHE A 178 -11.34 -5.37 12.51
N ARG A 179 -12.65 -5.10 12.66
CA ARG A 179 -13.68 -5.21 11.63
C ARG A 179 -14.73 -4.12 11.81
N PRO A 180 -15.61 -3.90 10.82
CA PRO A 180 -16.74 -2.99 10.99
C PRO A 180 -17.67 -3.45 12.12
N LEU A 181 -17.91 -2.59 13.10
CA LEU A 181 -18.76 -2.85 14.27
C LEU A 181 -20.00 -1.97 14.20
N ASP A 182 -21.16 -2.56 14.51
CA ASP A 182 -22.35 -1.77 14.82
C ASP A 182 -22.27 -1.14 16.22
N GLY A 183 -23.29 -0.34 16.59
CA GLY A 183 -23.27 0.37 17.87
C GLY A 183 -23.31 -0.55 19.09
N ASP A 184 -23.96 -1.73 19.01
CA ASP A 184 -24.03 -2.69 20.12
C ASP A 184 -22.72 -3.44 20.26
N GLU A 185 -22.14 -3.89 19.16
CA GLU A 185 -20.84 -4.53 19.11
C GLU A 185 -19.73 -3.59 19.62
N LEU A 186 -19.75 -2.30 19.22
CA LEU A 186 -18.80 -1.32 19.73
C LEU A 186 -18.90 -1.15 21.25
N ARG A 187 -20.11 -1.09 21.80
CA ARG A 187 -20.30 -1.04 23.27
C ARG A 187 -19.76 -2.27 23.96
N GLN A 188 -19.94 -3.46 23.38
CA GLN A 188 -19.39 -4.71 23.91
C GLN A 188 -17.85 -4.69 23.90
N HIS A 189 -17.22 -4.23 22.81
CA HIS A 189 -15.77 -4.10 22.76
C HIS A 189 -15.23 -3.06 23.75
N MET A 190 -15.92 -1.93 23.92
CA MET A 190 -15.57 -0.92 24.92
C MET A 190 -15.71 -1.43 26.36
N ALA A 191 -16.59 -2.40 26.62
CA ALA A 191 -16.79 -3.01 27.95
C ALA A 191 -15.76 -4.10 28.28
N LYS A 192 -14.95 -4.56 27.32
CA LYS A 192 -13.90 -5.54 27.57
C LYS A 192 -12.86 -4.98 28.54
N ASP A 193 -12.38 -5.85 29.44
CA ASP A 193 -11.18 -5.58 30.22
C ASP A 193 -9.92 -5.73 29.33
N GLY A 194 -8.79 -5.16 29.81
CA GLY A 194 -7.49 -5.27 29.14
C GLY A 194 -7.30 -4.30 27.95
N ARG A 195 -6.22 -4.54 27.20
CA ARG A 195 -5.66 -3.60 26.23
C ARG A 195 -6.61 -3.32 25.07
N GLU A 196 -7.28 -4.33 24.54
CA GLU A 196 -8.25 -4.15 23.46
C GLU A 196 -9.38 -3.19 23.86
N GLY A 197 -10.01 -3.42 25.01
CA GLY A 197 -11.09 -2.56 25.52
C GLY A 197 -10.63 -1.12 25.80
N GLU A 198 -9.42 -0.95 26.34
CA GLU A 198 -8.80 0.38 26.53
C GLU A 198 -8.68 1.15 25.20
N ILE A 199 -8.20 0.49 24.14
CA ILE A 199 -8.04 1.09 22.82
C ILE A 199 -9.39 1.49 22.22
N TYR A 200 -10.39 0.60 22.28
CA TYR A 200 -11.75 0.91 21.79
C TYR A 200 -12.34 2.11 22.53
N ARG A 201 -12.25 2.17 23.87
CA ARG A 201 -12.72 3.31 24.67
C ARG A 201 -11.97 4.61 24.30
N ALA A 202 -10.64 4.54 24.21
CA ALA A 202 -9.83 5.73 23.90
C ALA A 202 -10.14 6.30 22.53
N VAL A 203 -10.19 5.47 21.48
CA VAL A 203 -10.47 5.93 20.12
C VAL A 203 -11.93 6.40 19.99
N ALA A 204 -12.90 5.67 20.55
CA ALA A 204 -14.31 6.08 20.53
C ALA A 204 -14.52 7.43 21.22
N THR A 205 -13.86 7.66 22.36
CA THR A 205 -13.91 8.94 23.09
C THR A 205 -13.28 10.05 22.26
N LEU A 206 -12.09 9.82 21.67
CA LEU A 206 -11.37 10.80 20.85
C LEU A 206 -12.19 11.28 19.66
N ILE A 207 -12.80 10.34 18.92
CA ILE A 207 -13.59 10.68 17.73
C ILE A 207 -15.04 11.08 18.04
N GLY A 208 -15.54 10.75 19.24
CA GLY A 208 -16.86 11.18 19.74
C GLY A 208 -16.88 12.64 20.22
N ASP A 209 -15.72 13.20 20.56
CA ASP A 209 -15.59 14.59 21.01
C ASP A 209 -15.70 15.57 19.84
N ASP A 210 -16.61 16.54 19.94
CA ASP A 210 -16.90 17.51 18.87
C ASP A 210 -15.72 18.44 18.58
N ALA A 211 -14.91 18.81 19.58
CA ALA A 211 -13.74 19.65 19.38
C ALA A 211 -12.67 18.90 18.58
N ASN A 212 -12.42 17.63 18.91
CA ASN A 212 -11.52 16.76 18.16
C ASN A 212 -12.02 16.56 16.72
N ARG A 213 -13.31 16.33 16.51
CA ARG A 213 -13.90 16.21 15.17
C ARG A 213 -13.69 17.47 14.34
N GLN A 214 -13.83 18.66 14.95
CA GLN A 214 -13.56 19.93 14.27
C GLN A 214 -12.08 20.07 13.88
N ILE A 215 -11.16 19.68 14.75
CA ILE A 215 -9.72 19.66 14.47
C ILE A 215 -9.42 18.73 13.29
N VAL A 216 -9.99 17.51 13.28
CA VAL A 216 -9.82 16.55 12.18
C VAL A 216 -10.35 17.12 10.87
N ARG A 217 -11.55 17.73 10.87
CA ARG A 217 -12.12 18.38 9.66
C ARG A 217 -11.23 19.50 9.13
N ALA A 218 -10.77 20.38 10.02
CA ALA A 218 -9.93 21.52 9.63
C ALA A 218 -8.53 21.08 9.16
N GLY A 219 -7.96 20.06 9.80
CA GLY A 219 -6.62 19.54 9.50
C GLY A 219 -6.55 18.54 8.34
N THR A 220 -7.68 17.96 7.91
CA THR A 220 -7.70 17.00 6.81
C THR A 220 -7.57 17.73 5.47
N PRO A 221 -6.54 17.45 4.65
CA PRO A 221 -6.42 18.02 3.32
C PRO A 221 -7.64 17.68 2.46
N ARG A 222 -8.08 18.61 1.62
CA ARG A 222 -9.20 18.39 0.69
C ARG A 222 -8.86 17.41 -0.44
N HIS A 223 -7.58 17.18 -0.66
CA HIS A 223 -7.12 16.20 -1.64
C HIS A 223 -7.41 14.77 -1.14
N TRP A 224 -8.01 13.93 -1.99
CA TRP A 224 -8.42 12.57 -1.61
C TRP A 224 -7.24 11.61 -1.35
N ARG A 225 -6.11 11.76 -2.06
CA ARG A 225 -4.89 10.96 -1.89
C ARG A 225 -4.12 11.46 -0.67
N ARG A 226 -4.35 10.83 0.47
CA ARG A 226 -3.78 11.20 1.77
C ARG A 226 -3.14 9.96 2.41
N CYS A 227 -1.83 10.01 2.65
CA CYS A 227 -1.09 8.91 3.29
C CYS A 227 -0.17 9.38 4.42
N GLY A 228 -0.31 10.62 4.89
CA GLY A 228 0.44 11.17 6.02
C GLY A 228 -0.36 11.14 7.31
N GLY A 229 0.18 10.51 8.36
CA GLY A 229 -0.44 10.40 9.68
C GLY A 229 -1.60 9.39 9.76
N TYR A 230 -2.22 9.33 10.94
CA TYR A 230 -3.31 8.40 11.21
C TYR A 230 -4.61 8.81 10.53
N ASN A 231 -5.35 7.87 9.97
CA ASN A 231 -6.57 8.08 9.19
C ASN A 231 -7.81 8.40 10.05
N LEU A 232 -7.72 9.38 10.96
CA LEU A 232 -8.85 9.79 11.81
C LEU A 232 -10.04 10.31 10.99
N ALA A 233 -9.79 10.88 9.81
CA ALA A 233 -10.82 11.33 8.88
C ALA A 233 -11.81 10.23 8.47
N ARG A 234 -11.39 8.94 8.52
CA ARG A 234 -12.24 7.79 8.17
C ARG A 234 -13.29 7.43 9.21
N PHE A 235 -13.30 8.11 10.35
CA PHE A 235 -14.35 7.99 11.36
C PHE A 235 -15.37 9.13 11.30
N ILE A 236 -15.26 10.06 10.33
CA ILE A 236 -16.17 11.18 10.14
C ILE A 236 -16.97 10.96 8.85
N HIS A 237 -18.27 10.69 9.00
CA HIS A 237 -19.16 10.31 7.90
C HIS A 237 -20.33 11.30 7.72
N ASP A 238 -20.13 12.57 8.04
CA ASP A 238 -21.15 13.64 8.00
C ASP A 238 -21.12 14.48 6.72
N GLY A 239 -20.40 14.06 5.71
CA GLY A 239 -20.26 14.76 4.42
C GLY A 239 -19.35 15.98 4.44
N THR A 240 -18.63 16.24 5.56
CA THR A 240 -17.70 17.38 5.66
C THR A 240 -16.29 17.04 5.16
N ILE A 241 -15.98 15.76 5.01
CA ILE A 241 -14.72 15.26 4.46
C ILE A 241 -15.00 14.44 3.20
N ASP A 242 -14.43 14.87 2.09
CA ASP A 242 -14.54 14.17 0.83
C ASP A 242 -13.64 12.92 0.83
N HIS A 243 -14.24 11.77 0.55
CA HIS A 243 -13.55 10.51 0.28
C HIS A 243 -13.75 10.16 -1.19
N TYR A 244 -12.68 9.66 -1.84
CA TYR A 244 -12.73 9.32 -3.26
C TYR A 244 -13.72 8.17 -3.56
N LEU A 245 -13.75 7.17 -2.68
CA LEU A 245 -14.73 6.07 -2.75
C LEU A 245 -15.68 6.12 -1.55
N PRO A 246 -16.92 5.59 -1.71
CA PRO A 246 -17.85 5.45 -0.60
C PRO A 246 -17.26 4.67 0.56
N GLN A 247 -17.44 5.20 1.77
CA GLN A 247 -16.92 4.61 3.00
C GLN A 247 -18.01 3.88 3.79
N ASP A 248 -17.65 2.76 4.42
CA ASP A 248 -18.48 2.12 5.45
C ASP A 248 -18.51 3.04 6.67
N SER A 249 -19.69 3.43 7.12
CA SER A 249 -19.86 4.33 8.26
C SER A 249 -19.73 3.65 9.62
N ARG A 250 -19.60 2.32 9.65
CA ARG A 250 -19.42 1.57 10.90
C ARG A 250 -18.03 1.82 11.48
N PHE A 251 -17.95 1.76 12.80
CA PHE A 251 -16.68 1.90 13.50
C PHE A 251 -15.74 0.74 13.18
N ASN A 252 -14.53 1.03 12.67
CA ASN A 252 -13.56 -0.01 12.32
C ASN A 252 -12.13 0.47 12.61
N LEU A 253 -11.46 -0.10 13.60
CA LEU A 253 -10.08 0.22 13.95
C LEU A 253 -9.07 -0.18 12.86
N ALA A 254 -9.42 -1.05 11.91
CA ALA A 254 -8.59 -1.32 10.74
C ALA A 254 -8.29 -0.05 9.94
N ASN A 255 -9.22 0.92 9.90
CA ASN A 255 -9.01 2.22 9.28
C ASN A 255 -7.87 3.04 9.92
N LEU A 256 -7.66 2.88 11.24
CA LEU A 256 -6.60 3.59 11.95
C LEU A 256 -5.24 2.91 11.76
N VAL A 257 -5.21 1.56 11.73
CA VAL A 257 -3.98 0.78 11.51
C VAL A 257 -3.51 0.91 10.07
N CYS A 258 -4.42 1.02 9.10
CA CYS A 258 -4.08 1.30 7.71
C CYS A 258 -3.46 2.72 7.60
N GLY A 259 -2.20 2.79 7.18
CA GLY A 259 -1.42 4.03 7.11
C GLY A 259 -0.69 4.39 8.41
N ALA A 260 -0.72 3.52 9.43
CA ALA A 260 0.00 3.75 10.69
C ALA A 260 1.49 3.38 10.66
N GLU A 261 1.98 2.85 9.55
CA GLU A 261 3.40 2.53 9.31
C GLU A 261 4.02 1.62 10.39
N GLY A 262 3.22 0.67 10.93
CA GLY A 262 3.65 -0.28 11.96
C GLY A 262 3.72 0.29 13.39
N THR A 263 3.25 1.52 13.64
CA THR A 263 3.37 2.18 14.95
C THR A 263 2.25 1.83 15.93
N LEU A 264 1.13 1.23 15.48
CA LEU A 264 -0.04 0.95 16.30
C LEU A 264 -0.26 -0.53 16.59
N ALA A 265 0.01 -1.41 15.64
CA ALA A 265 -0.18 -2.85 15.77
C ALA A 265 0.65 -3.62 14.74
N ALA A 266 0.92 -4.90 15.02
CA ALA A 266 1.52 -5.81 14.05
C ALA A 266 0.42 -6.62 13.35
N ILE A 267 0.36 -6.56 12.03
CA ILE A 267 -0.66 -7.23 11.21
C ILE A 267 -0.28 -8.71 11.03
N THR A 268 -1.22 -9.62 11.29
CA THR A 268 -1.06 -11.07 11.08
C THR A 268 -1.91 -11.60 9.94
N GLU A 269 -3.09 -11.00 9.70
CA GLU A 269 -3.96 -11.30 8.56
C GLU A 269 -4.68 -10.05 8.08
N LEU A 270 -5.03 -10.05 6.79
CA LEU A 270 -5.79 -9.01 6.11
C LEU A 270 -6.97 -9.63 5.36
N LYS A 271 -8.16 -9.07 5.49
CA LYS A 271 -9.27 -9.30 4.58
C LYS A 271 -9.40 -8.09 3.66
N LEU A 272 -9.20 -8.32 2.36
CA LEU A 272 -9.10 -7.28 1.36
C LEU A 272 -10.22 -7.38 0.33
N LYS A 273 -10.84 -6.24 0.02
CA LYS A 273 -11.78 -6.11 -1.10
C LYS A 273 -11.02 -6.20 -2.42
N LEU A 274 -11.58 -6.95 -3.35
CA LEU A 274 -11.06 -7.12 -4.70
C LEU A 274 -11.93 -6.36 -5.70
N VAL A 275 -11.37 -6.14 -6.89
CA VAL A 275 -12.06 -5.54 -8.03
C VAL A 275 -11.93 -6.45 -9.24
N GLU A 276 -12.85 -6.33 -10.18
CA GLU A 276 -12.76 -7.05 -11.46
C GLU A 276 -11.54 -6.56 -12.25
N ARG A 277 -10.91 -7.47 -12.95
CA ARG A 277 -9.83 -7.13 -13.88
C ARG A 277 -10.41 -6.52 -15.15
N PRO A 278 -9.81 -5.44 -15.67
CA PRO A 278 -10.21 -4.90 -16.97
C PRO A 278 -9.92 -5.93 -18.08
N LYS A 279 -10.83 -6.02 -19.05
CA LYS A 279 -10.68 -6.95 -20.18
C LYS A 279 -9.66 -6.45 -21.19
N LEU A 280 -9.70 -5.16 -21.47
CA LEU A 280 -8.84 -4.49 -22.45
C LEU A 280 -8.32 -3.18 -21.88
N ALA A 281 -7.16 -2.75 -22.38
CA ALA A 281 -6.59 -1.44 -22.10
C ALA A 281 -5.98 -0.84 -23.37
N VAL A 282 -5.92 0.48 -23.43
CA VAL A 282 -5.12 1.25 -24.39
C VAL A 282 -4.30 2.27 -23.63
N LEU A 283 -3.05 2.46 -24.06
CA LEU A 283 -2.15 3.45 -23.48
C LEU A 283 -1.86 4.52 -24.55
N ALA A 284 -2.23 5.77 -24.30
CA ALA A 284 -1.93 6.90 -25.16
C ALA A 284 -0.68 7.62 -24.64
N ILE A 285 0.39 7.66 -25.42
CA ILE A 285 1.62 8.37 -25.09
C ILE A 285 1.54 9.77 -25.67
N ILE A 286 1.70 10.78 -24.82
CA ILE A 286 1.73 12.20 -25.19
C ILE A 286 3.12 12.73 -24.93
N GLU A 287 3.78 13.28 -25.95
CA GLU A 287 5.15 13.80 -25.89
C GLU A 287 5.15 15.31 -25.61
N PHE A 288 6.01 15.78 -24.68
CA PHE A 288 6.09 17.18 -24.29
C PHE A 288 7.52 17.72 -24.34
N PRO A 289 7.68 19.00 -24.73
CA PRO A 289 8.99 19.68 -24.76
C PRO A 289 9.44 20.19 -23.38
N THR A 290 8.53 20.30 -22.40
CA THR A 290 8.82 20.76 -21.04
C THR A 290 7.90 20.06 -20.02
N LEU A 291 8.37 19.99 -18.77
CA LEU A 291 7.58 19.45 -17.66
C LEU A 291 6.29 20.28 -17.43
N LEU A 292 6.40 21.62 -17.47
CA LEU A 292 5.25 22.48 -17.21
C LEU A 292 4.14 22.25 -18.23
N ALA A 293 4.49 22.15 -19.53
CA ALA A 293 3.50 21.87 -20.57
C ALA A 293 2.76 20.54 -20.36
N SER A 294 3.42 19.53 -19.79
CA SER A 294 2.76 18.26 -19.47
C SER A 294 1.78 18.38 -18.29
N LEU A 295 2.11 19.21 -17.30
CA LEU A 295 1.26 19.40 -16.12
C LEU A 295 0.02 20.27 -16.41
N GLU A 296 0.16 21.27 -17.28
CA GLU A 296 -0.92 22.18 -17.65
C GLU A 296 -2.12 21.49 -18.32
N VAL A 297 -1.89 20.39 -19.03
CA VAL A 297 -2.97 19.65 -19.73
C VAL A 297 -3.60 18.54 -18.90
N VAL A 298 -3.07 18.24 -17.71
CA VAL A 298 -3.62 17.17 -16.86
C VAL A 298 -5.10 17.38 -16.51
N PRO A 299 -5.58 18.59 -16.14
CA PRO A 299 -7.01 18.80 -15.88
C PRO A 299 -7.90 18.42 -17.07
N GLU A 300 -7.48 18.76 -18.30
CA GLU A 300 -8.23 18.44 -19.53
C GLU A 300 -8.21 16.94 -19.82
N ILE A 301 -7.07 16.25 -19.53
CA ILE A 301 -7.00 14.79 -19.65
C ILE A 301 -7.95 14.12 -18.68
N LEU A 302 -8.03 14.59 -17.43
CA LEU A 302 -8.91 14.01 -16.39
C LEU A 302 -10.39 14.09 -16.75
N GLU A 303 -10.81 15.09 -17.54
CA GLU A 303 -12.18 15.18 -18.03
C GLU A 303 -12.56 14.07 -19.03
N THR A 304 -11.57 13.39 -19.61
CA THR A 304 -11.80 12.20 -20.46
C THR A 304 -11.90 10.89 -19.67
N GLN A 305 -11.86 10.96 -18.34
CA GLN A 305 -11.97 9.84 -17.39
C GLN A 305 -10.95 8.71 -17.64
N PRO A 306 -9.65 9.02 -17.69
CA PRO A 306 -8.61 8.00 -17.81
C PRO A 306 -8.54 7.13 -16.56
N THR A 307 -8.05 5.90 -16.73
CA THR A 307 -7.82 4.97 -15.63
C THR A 307 -6.44 5.15 -14.98
N ALA A 308 -5.48 5.73 -15.71
CA ALA A 308 -4.20 6.17 -15.17
C ALA A 308 -3.65 7.35 -15.98
N VAL A 309 -2.92 8.23 -15.31
CA VAL A 309 -2.11 9.31 -15.93
C VAL A 309 -0.75 9.31 -15.24
N GLU A 310 0.28 8.89 -15.95
CA GLU A 310 1.64 8.75 -15.39
C GLU A 310 2.63 9.62 -16.16
N LEU A 311 3.42 10.36 -15.39
CA LEU A 311 4.52 11.16 -15.93
C LEU A 311 5.80 10.32 -15.92
N ILE A 312 6.47 10.25 -17.08
CA ILE A 312 7.86 9.79 -17.19
C ILE A 312 8.70 10.99 -17.58
N ASP A 313 9.52 11.44 -16.65
CA ASP A 313 10.29 12.69 -16.75
C ASP A 313 11.58 12.52 -17.56
N ASP A 314 12.25 13.64 -17.82
CA ASP A 314 13.55 13.71 -18.50
C ASP A 314 14.64 12.86 -17.83
N LEU A 315 14.69 12.86 -16.49
CA LEU A 315 15.69 12.06 -15.77
C LEU A 315 15.49 10.56 -16.02
N SER A 316 14.24 10.07 -15.90
CA SER A 316 13.90 8.68 -16.15
C SER A 316 14.17 8.27 -17.59
N LEU A 317 13.84 9.12 -18.56
CA LEU A 317 14.12 8.87 -19.98
C LEU A 317 15.63 8.83 -20.27
N ARG A 318 16.44 9.74 -19.71
CA ARG A 318 17.89 9.75 -19.86
C ARG A 318 18.57 8.57 -19.18
N MET A 319 18.15 8.21 -17.97
CA MET A 319 18.68 7.03 -17.29
C MET A 319 18.36 5.75 -18.07
N SER A 320 17.17 5.66 -18.64
CA SER A 320 16.78 4.55 -19.52
C SER A 320 17.64 4.50 -20.78
N ALA A 321 17.98 5.65 -21.36
CA ALA A 321 18.86 5.71 -22.53
C ALA A 321 20.30 5.19 -22.24
N GLY A 322 20.78 5.31 -21.00
CA GLY A 322 22.07 4.77 -20.55
C GLY A 322 22.11 3.26 -20.35
N ASN A 323 20.96 2.58 -20.31
CA ASN A 323 20.83 1.14 -20.16
C ASN A 323 20.36 0.53 -21.49
N ARG A 324 21.12 -0.43 -22.04
CA ARG A 324 20.84 -1.03 -23.37
C ARG A 324 19.45 -1.64 -23.48
N GLU A 325 18.98 -2.32 -22.43
CA GLU A 325 17.67 -2.97 -22.40
C GLU A 325 16.56 -1.93 -22.29
N ALA A 326 16.65 -1.02 -21.31
CA ALA A 326 15.67 0.05 -21.13
C ALA A 326 15.60 0.98 -22.36
N ALA A 327 16.73 1.31 -22.99
CA ALA A 327 16.76 2.09 -24.24
C ALA A 327 16.00 1.40 -25.39
N ARG A 328 16.06 0.06 -25.46
CA ARG A 328 15.29 -0.71 -26.44
C ARG A 328 13.77 -0.62 -26.17
N LEU A 329 13.37 -0.70 -24.88
CA LEU A 329 11.98 -0.54 -24.49
C LEU A 329 11.46 0.86 -24.86
N VAL A 330 12.17 1.92 -24.48
CA VAL A 330 11.81 3.31 -24.81
C VAL A 330 11.63 3.51 -26.31
N LYS A 331 12.58 3.02 -27.14
CA LYS A 331 12.50 3.11 -28.61
C LYS A 331 11.32 2.37 -29.22
N SER A 332 10.69 1.43 -28.51
CA SER A 332 9.54 0.68 -29.02
C SER A 332 8.26 1.50 -29.03
N PHE A 333 8.15 2.56 -28.23
CA PHE A 333 6.94 3.36 -28.11
C PHE A 333 7.14 4.87 -28.32
N LEU A 334 8.36 5.41 -28.19
CA LEU A 334 8.65 6.81 -28.49
C LEU A 334 9.07 6.99 -29.96
N LYS A 335 8.53 8.03 -30.60
CA LYS A 335 8.87 8.42 -31.98
C LYS A 335 9.86 9.58 -32.03
N GLY A 336 9.84 10.44 -31.00
CA GLY A 336 10.68 11.64 -30.91
C GLY A 336 11.72 11.55 -29.80
N THR A 337 12.22 12.72 -29.39
CA THR A 337 13.11 12.93 -28.25
C THR A 337 12.48 13.98 -27.33
N PRO A 338 11.32 13.67 -26.73
CA PRO A 338 10.64 14.62 -25.84
C PRO A 338 11.45 14.84 -24.56
N PHE A 339 11.19 15.98 -23.89
CA PHE A 339 11.70 16.21 -22.54
C PHE A 339 11.02 15.28 -21.53
N CYS A 340 9.70 15.09 -21.64
CA CYS A 340 8.94 14.15 -20.82
C CYS A 340 7.72 13.63 -21.59
N ILE A 341 7.08 12.61 -21.06
CA ILE A 341 5.84 12.05 -21.60
C ILE A 341 4.78 11.89 -20.52
N LEU A 342 3.51 11.98 -20.93
CA LEU A 342 2.41 11.42 -20.14
C LEU A 342 1.95 10.12 -20.80
N ALA A 343 1.83 9.08 -19.99
CA ALA A 343 1.19 7.82 -20.35
C ALA A 343 -0.24 7.83 -19.78
N VAL A 344 -1.22 7.98 -20.67
CA VAL A 344 -2.65 8.06 -20.32
C VAL A 344 -3.30 6.73 -20.67
N GLU A 345 -3.83 6.04 -19.66
CA GLU A 345 -4.48 4.74 -19.85
C GLU A 345 -5.99 4.86 -19.83
N TYR A 346 -6.63 4.09 -20.67
CA TYR A 346 -8.06 3.79 -20.60
C TYR A 346 -8.25 2.27 -20.55
N GLN A 347 -9.19 1.84 -19.73
CA GLN A 347 -9.62 0.44 -19.61
C GLN A 347 -11.08 0.33 -19.99
N GLY A 348 -11.46 -0.79 -20.62
CA GLY A 348 -12.83 -0.98 -21.08
C GLY A 348 -13.12 -2.41 -21.50
N ASP A 349 -14.37 -2.65 -21.90
CA ASP A 349 -14.87 -3.97 -22.28
C ASP A 349 -14.75 -4.25 -23.78
N SER A 350 -14.56 -3.22 -24.61
CA SER A 350 -14.46 -3.37 -26.06
C SER A 350 -13.42 -2.43 -26.68
N GLU A 351 -12.85 -2.87 -27.82
CA GLU A 351 -11.92 -2.04 -28.58
C GLU A 351 -12.57 -0.77 -29.14
N ALA A 352 -13.86 -0.82 -29.49
CA ALA A 352 -14.60 0.34 -29.97
C ALA A 352 -14.72 1.43 -28.90
N GLU A 353 -14.99 1.05 -27.68
CA GLU A 353 -15.00 1.95 -26.52
C GLU A 353 -13.64 2.63 -26.31
N LEU A 354 -12.57 1.84 -26.27
CA LEU A 354 -11.22 2.36 -26.10
C LEU A 354 -10.81 3.32 -27.23
N ARG A 355 -11.20 3.03 -28.49
CA ARG A 355 -10.96 3.93 -29.62
C ARG A 355 -11.75 5.24 -29.49
N SER A 356 -12.97 5.18 -28.96
CA SER A 356 -13.78 6.38 -28.69
C SER A 356 -13.15 7.26 -27.63
N GLN A 357 -12.68 6.68 -26.51
CA GLN A 357 -11.99 7.41 -25.43
C GLN A 357 -10.71 8.08 -25.91
N VAL A 358 -9.88 7.36 -26.68
CA VAL A 358 -8.67 7.95 -27.30
C VAL A 358 -9.05 9.06 -28.29
N GLY A 359 -10.13 8.90 -29.05
CA GLY A 359 -10.64 9.94 -29.96
C GLY A 359 -11.05 11.21 -29.20
N GLN A 360 -11.69 11.09 -28.04
CA GLN A 360 -12.02 12.22 -27.17
C GLN A 360 -10.76 12.92 -26.63
N LEU A 361 -9.75 12.14 -26.20
CA LEU A 361 -8.46 12.71 -25.75
C LEU A 361 -7.79 13.52 -26.85
N ILE A 362 -7.71 12.99 -28.08
CA ILE A 362 -7.11 13.66 -29.24
C ILE A 362 -7.88 14.95 -29.59
N ALA A 363 -9.20 14.92 -29.53
CA ALA A 363 -10.05 16.08 -29.82
C ALA A 363 -9.87 17.21 -28.79
N ARG A 364 -9.62 16.86 -27.52
CA ARG A 364 -9.38 17.84 -26.45
C ARG A 364 -7.99 18.47 -26.48
N LEU A 365 -7.01 17.77 -26.98
CA LEU A 365 -5.61 18.20 -27.02
C LEU A 365 -5.09 18.39 -28.48
N PRO A 366 -5.72 19.31 -29.23
CA PRO A 366 -5.38 19.51 -30.64
C PRO A 366 -3.93 19.98 -30.77
N GLY A 367 -3.19 19.35 -31.69
CA GLY A 367 -1.81 19.71 -31.99
C GLY A 367 -0.74 19.03 -31.13
N LEU A 368 -1.12 18.31 -30.08
CA LEU A 368 -0.13 17.51 -29.32
C LEU A 368 0.13 16.17 -30.03
N PRO A 369 1.39 15.69 -30.00
CA PRO A 369 1.74 14.38 -30.57
C PRO A 369 1.26 13.27 -29.62
N ILE A 370 0.15 12.62 -29.99
CA ILE A 370 -0.45 11.51 -29.23
C ILE A 370 -0.30 10.22 -30.01
N THR A 371 0.32 9.21 -29.39
CA THR A 371 0.53 7.89 -29.99
C THR A 371 -0.25 6.83 -29.18
N PRO A 372 -1.39 6.32 -29.69
CA PRO A 372 -2.12 5.23 -29.03
C PRO A 372 -1.41 3.88 -29.19
N LEU A 373 -1.27 3.14 -28.11
CA LEU A 373 -0.68 1.80 -28.07
C LEU A 373 -1.77 0.79 -27.68
N TYR A 374 -2.27 0.03 -28.68
CA TYR A 374 -3.26 -1.04 -28.46
C TYR A 374 -2.58 -2.40 -28.21
N ASP A 375 -1.33 -2.58 -28.65
CA ASP A 375 -0.59 -3.84 -28.43
C ASP A 375 -0.17 -3.95 -26.96
N PRO A 376 -0.62 -5.01 -26.23
CA PRO A 376 -0.28 -5.23 -24.83
C PRO A 376 1.23 -5.33 -24.56
N LYS A 377 2.04 -5.76 -25.54
CA LYS A 377 3.50 -5.81 -25.41
C LYS A 377 4.10 -4.42 -25.36
N LEU A 378 3.62 -3.49 -26.17
CA LEU A 378 4.08 -2.11 -26.16
C LEU A 378 3.67 -1.41 -24.85
N GLN A 379 2.44 -1.66 -24.37
CA GLN A 379 1.99 -1.15 -23.07
C GLN A 379 2.87 -1.66 -21.93
N ALA A 380 3.18 -2.97 -21.93
CA ALA A 380 4.07 -3.56 -20.94
C ALA A 380 5.48 -2.94 -20.96
N ASN A 381 6.00 -2.55 -22.14
CA ASN A 381 7.27 -1.86 -22.25
C ASN A 381 7.26 -0.48 -21.58
N VAL A 382 6.17 0.29 -21.72
CA VAL A 382 6.00 1.59 -21.04
C VAL A 382 6.01 1.41 -19.54
N TRP A 383 5.20 0.45 -19.03
CA TRP A 383 5.14 0.16 -17.60
C TRP A 383 6.45 -0.37 -17.02
N ALA A 384 7.25 -1.09 -17.83
CA ALA A 384 8.58 -1.56 -17.41
C ALA A 384 9.59 -0.40 -17.28
N VAL A 385 9.50 0.63 -18.12
CA VAL A 385 10.35 1.84 -18.03
C VAL A 385 9.98 2.69 -16.80
N ARG A 386 8.70 2.69 -16.41
CA ARG A 386 8.20 3.41 -15.24
C ARG A 386 8.61 2.77 -13.91
N LYS A 387 8.83 1.45 -13.85
CA LYS A 387 9.21 0.68 -12.64
C LYS A 387 10.72 0.74 -12.36
#